data_003e583cb150baf800ce4d74f2d6ca1d
#
_entry.id   003e583cb150baf800ce4d74f2d6ca1d
#
_cell.length_a   1.000
_cell.length_b   1.000
_cell.length_c   1.000
_cell.angle_alpha   90.00
_cell.angle_beta   90.00
_cell.angle_gamma   90.00
#
_symmetry.space_group_name_H-M   'P 1'
#
loop_
_entity.id
_entity.type
_entity.pdbx_description
1 polymer ?
#
loop_
_entity_poly.entity_id
_entity_poly.type
_entity_poly.pdbx_seq_one_letter_code
_entity_poly.pdbx_strand_id
1 'polypeptide(L)'
;PKPSWAALIGAWAVEVVHAVRIFGWRQPFASQHEPDVTEGFDAERVGVVLVHGYFCNRGLWTPWVRRLRERGHCVIALDLEPVFASIDDYAPTIDAAVQRATQLTGRPPVLVCHSMGGLAARAWLRAGRHDATDAAPRIDRVAGIVTLGSPHRGTWLARLSGTPNGRQMR
;
A
#
# COMPACT_ATOMS: atom_id res chain seq x y z
N PRO A 1 20.28 17.72 -17.79
CA PRO A 1 21.22 18.38 -16.85
C PRO A 1 21.40 17.49 -15.62
N LYS A 2 22.64 17.31 -15.16
CA LYS A 2 22.92 16.59 -13.90
C LYS A 2 22.53 17.49 -12.73
N PRO A 3 21.94 16.95 -11.64
CA PRO A 3 21.62 17.75 -10.46
C PRO A 3 22.90 18.31 -9.82
N SER A 4 22.80 19.48 -9.21
CA SER A 4 23.94 20.05 -8.46
C SER A 4 24.17 19.26 -7.15
N TRP A 5 25.39 19.29 -6.63
CA TRP A 5 25.71 18.68 -5.33
C TRP A 5 24.86 19.24 -4.19
N ALA A 6 24.54 20.52 -4.20
CA ALA A 6 23.64 21.15 -3.22
C ALA A 6 22.23 20.56 -3.30
N ALA A 7 21.70 20.33 -4.49
CA ALA A 7 20.40 19.68 -4.67
C ALA A 7 20.39 18.21 -4.17
N LEU A 8 21.48 17.48 -4.41
CA LEU A 8 21.63 16.11 -3.91
C LEU A 8 21.71 16.03 -2.39
N ILE A 9 22.51 16.93 -1.77
CA ILE A 9 22.64 17.00 -0.30
C ILE A 9 21.29 17.43 0.31
N GLY A 10 20.59 18.40 -0.27
CA GLY A 10 19.27 18.81 0.18
C GLY A 10 18.24 17.68 0.10
N ALA A 11 18.20 16.95 -1.02
CA ALA A 11 17.33 15.80 -1.16
C ALA A 11 17.66 14.71 -0.12
N TRP A 12 18.94 14.39 0.07
CA TRP A 12 19.38 13.42 1.07
C TRP A 12 18.99 13.82 2.50
N ALA A 13 19.17 15.08 2.88
CA ALA A 13 18.78 15.58 4.20
C ALA A 13 17.27 15.45 4.44
N VAL A 14 16.45 15.80 3.44
CA VAL A 14 14.99 15.63 3.50
C VAL A 14 14.61 14.16 3.64
N GLU A 15 15.22 13.26 2.87
CA GLU A 15 15.00 11.81 2.96
C GLU A 15 15.35 11.27 4.35
N VAL A 16 16.49 11.67 4.94
CA VAL A 16 16.88 11.23 6.29
C VAL A 16 15.86 11.68 7.33
N VAL A 17 15.42 12.95 7.28
CA VAL A 17 14.39 13.46 8.21
C VAL A 17 13.07 12.69 8.05
N HIS A 18 12.65 12.42 6.83
CA HIS A 18 11.45 11.63 6.58
C HIS A 18 11.60 10.18 7.05
N ALA A 19 12.74 9.54 6.80
CA ALA A 19 13.01 8.18 7.26
C ALA A 19 12.94 8.09 8.79
N VAL A 20 13.59 9.00 9.52
CA VAL A 20 13.54 9.05 10.99
C VAL A 20 12.10 9.25 11.48
N ARG A 21 11.34 10.15 10.87
CA ARG A 21 9.92 10.37 11.24
C ARG A 21 9.04 9.15 10.99
N ILE A 22 9.24 8.46 9.87
CA ILE A 22 8.43 7.29 9.49
C ILE A 22 8.85 6.07 10.31
N PHE A 23 10.11 5.67 10.25
CA PHE A 23 10.59 4.43 10.84
C PHE A 23 10.90 4.54 12.33
N GLY A 24 11.34 5.73 12.80
CA GLY A 24 11.67 5.96 14.20
C GLY A 24 10.48 6.40 15.07
N TRP A 25 9.42 6.94 14.50
CA TRP A 25 8.28 7.44 15.27
C TRP A 25 6.93 6.90 14.81
N ARG A 26 6.52 7.17 13.53
CA ARG A 26 5.15 6.87 13.10
C ARG A 26 4.84 5.39 13.11
N GLN A 27 5.72 4.57 12.55
CA GLN A 27 5.46 3.14 12.47
C GLN A 27 5.50 2.45 13.84
N PRO A 28 6.48 2.68 14.73
CA PRO A 28 6.53 2.02 16.01
C PRO A 28 5.46 2.51 17.01
N PHE A 29 5.15 3.81 17.01
CA PHE A 29 4.40 4.44 18.10
C PHE A 29 3.08 5.10 17.69
N ALA A 30 2.86 5.35 16.42
CA ALA A 30 1.72 6.11 15.92
C ALA A 30 1.06 5.48 14.68
N SER A 31 1.23 4.19 14.46
CA SER A 31 0.68 3.51 13.29
C SER A 31 -0.85 3.56 13.23
N GLN A 32 -1.51 3.51 14.38
CA GLN A 32 -2.97 3.55 14.51
C GLN A 32 -3.54 4.96 14.78
N HIS A 33 -2.70 6.00 14.72
CA HIS A 33 -3.10 7.38 15.07
C HIS A 33 -4.13 7.97 14.10
N GLU A 34 -4.10 7.53 12.84
CA GLU A 34 -5.09 7.91 11.84
C GLU A 34 -5.93 6.67 11.50
N PRO A 35 -7.18 6.62 11.98
CA PRO A 35 -8.08 5.53 11.63
C PRO A 35 -8.47 5.59 10.15
N ASP A 36 -8.99 4.49 9.64
CA ASP A 36 -9.64 4.45 8.34
C ASP A 36 -10.76 5.49 8.25
N VAL A 37 -11.02 5.98 7.05
CA VAL A 37 -12.11 6.92 6.77
C VAL A 37 -13.27 6.12 6.21
N THR A 38 -14.12 5.63 7.10
CA THR A 38 -15.28 4.79 6.76
C THR A 38 -16.61 5.50 6.96
N GLU A 39 -16.57 6.75 7.48
CA GLU A 39 -17.72 7.61 7.73
C GLU A 39 -17.40 9.05 7.34
N GLY A 40 -18.40 9.86 7.06
CA GLY A 40 -18.25 11.28 6.73
C GLY A 40 -17.50 11.56 5.42
N PHE A 41 -17.37 10.58 4.53
CA PHE A 41 -16.83 10.76 3.19
C PHE A 41 -17.94 11.10 2.18
N ASP A 42 -17.54 11.64 1.04
CA ASP A 42 -18.42 11.91 -0.10
C ASP A 42 -18.59 10.63 -0.93
N ALA A 43 -19.80 10.07 -0.98
CA ALA A 43 -20.08 8.82 -1.70
C ALA A 43 -19.84 8.94 -3.23
N GLU A 44 -19.82 10.17 -3.77
CA GLU A 44 -19.49 10.39 -5.19
C GLU A 44 -17.98 10.26 -5.47
N ARG A 45 -17.15 10.25 -4.43
CA ARG A 45 -15.71 10.07 -4.57
C ARG A 45 -15.29 8.61 -4.51
N VAL A 46 -14.27 8.29 -5.31
CA VAL A 46 -13.69 6.94 -5.34
C VAL A 46 -13.07 6.59 -3.99
N GLY A 47 -13.32 5.37 -3.51
CA GLY A 47 -12.64 4.81 -2.34
C GLY A 47 -11.16 4.54 -2.63
N VAL A 48 -10.31 4.64 -1.62
CA VAL A 48 -8.86 4.41 -1.73
C VAL A 48 -8.41 3.36 -0.73
N VAL A 49 -7.74 2.32 -1.22
CA VAL A 49 -7.09 1.29 -0.40
C VAL A 49 -5.58 1.50 -0.48
N LEU A 50 -4.93 1.68 0.67
CA LEU A 50 -3.51 1.98 0.79
C LEU A 50 -2.75 0.73 1.25
N VAL A 51 -1.81 0.25 0.44
CA VAL A 51 -1.05 -0.98 0.67
C VAL A 51 0.43 -0.64 0.84
N HIS A 52 0.96 -0.84 2.05
CA HIS A 52 2.36 -0.52 2.36
C HIS A 52 3.36 -1.56 1.84
N GLY A 53 4.64 -1.29 2.00
CA GLY A 53 5.73 -2.16 1.56
C GLY A 53 6.33 -3.02 2.67
N TYR A 54 7.45 -3.65 2.32
CA TYR A 54 8.26 -4.47 3.22
C TYR A 54 8.76 -3.65 4.41
N PHE A 55 8.74 -4.23 5.60
CA PHE A 55 9.16 -3.58 6.84
C PHE A 55 8.36 -2.31 7.20
N CYS A 56 7.18 -2.12 6.61
CA CYS A 56 6.29 -1.00 6.90
C CYS A 56 5.01 -1.50 7.58
N ASN A 57 4.24 -0.56 8.08
CA ASN A 57 2.86 -0.72 8.51
C ASN A 57 2.02 0.47 8.01
N ARG A 58 0.75 0.50 8.35
CA ARG A 58 -0.18 1.56 7.93
C ARG A 58 0.25 2.98 8.32
N GLY A 59 1.10 3.13 9.34
CA GLY A 59 1.65 4.43 9.76
C GLY A 59 2.44 5.16 8.68
N LEU A 60 2.94 4.46 7.65
CA LEU A 60 3.49 5.06 6.44
C LEU A 60 2.49 6.04 5.80
N TRP A 61 1.21 5.66 5.81
CA TRP A 61 0.15 6.34 5.10
C TRP A 61 -0.52 7.48 5.88
N THR A 62 -0.13 7.74 7.14
CA THR A 62 -0.72 8.79 7.98
C THR A 62 -0.95 10.12 7.26
N PRO A 63 0.02 10.71 6.50
CA PRO A 63 -0.22 11.96 5.79
C PRO A 63 -1.20 11.82 4.62
N TRP A 64 -1.23 10.64 3.99
CA TRP A 64 -2.14 10.34 2.88
C TRP A 64 -3.57 10.19 3.37
N VAL A 65 -3.77 9.46 4.47
CA VAL A 65 -5.09 9.28 5.10
C VAL A 65 -5.70 10.64 5.45
N ARG A 66 -4.92 11.53 6.11
CA ARG A 66 -5.36 12.91 6.43
C ARG A 66 -5.78 13.68 5.18
N ARG A 67 -4.92 13.70 4.17
CA ARG A 67 -5.13 14.46 2.96
C ARG A 67 -6.28 13.95 2.11
N LEU A 68 -6.50 12.64 2.08
CA LEU A 68 -7.62 12.01 1.39
C LEU A 68 -8.94 12.23 2.16
N ARG A 69 -8.91 12.17 3.51
CA ARG A 69 -10.04 12.55 4.36
C ARG A 69 -10.49 13.99 4.10
N GLU A 70 -9.56 14.94 4.11
CA GLU A 70 -9.83 16.36 3.80
C GLU A 70 -10.44 16.55 2.41
N ARG A 71 -10.22 15.63 1.50
CA ARG A 71 -10.79 15.60 0.16
C ARG A 71 -12.08 14.78 0.05
N GLY A 72 -12.59 14.25 1.15
CA GLY A 72 -13.82 13.51 1.20
C GLY A 72 -13.76 12.09 0.64
N HIS A 73 -12.59 11.47 0.56
CA HIS A 73 -12.48 10.07 0.14
C HIS A 73 -12.72 9.11 1.29
N CYS A 74 -13.39 7.98 1.02
CA CYS A 74 -13.31 6.77 1.84
C CYS A 74 -11.88 6.20 1.74
N VAL A 75 -11.23 5.90 2.87
CA VAL A 75 -9.84 5.45 2.89
C VAL A 75 -9.68 4.27 3.82
N ILE A 76 -9.09 3.19 3.32
CA ILE A 76 -8.70 2.01 4.11
C ILE A 76 -7.19 1.83 3.97
N ALA A 77 -6.47 1.89 5.09
CA ALA A 77 -5.02 1.66 5.12
C ALA A 77 -4.72 0.31 5.75
N LEU A 78 -4.11 -0.59 4.99
CA LEU A 78 -3.84 -1.96 5.43
C LEU A 78 -2.61 -2.07 6.32
N ASP A 79 -2.64 -3.05 7.21
CA ASP A 79 -1.46 -3.70 7.77
C ASP A 79 -1.32 -5.09 7.10
N LEU A 80 -0.16 -5.36 6.51
CA LEU A 80 0.16 -6.65 5.89
C LEU A 80 0.82 -7.55 6.94
N GLU A 81 0.02 -8.37 7.57
CA GLU A 81 0.45 -9.28 8.64
C GLU A 81 0.30 -10.76 8.22
N PRO A 82 1.18 -11.65 8.68
CA PRO A 82 2.45 -11.40 9.40
C PRO A 82 3.50 -10.71 8.54
N VAL A 83 4.31 -9.81 9.13
CA VAL A 83 5.25 -8.92 8.40
C VAL A 83 6.19 -9.66 7.45
N PHE A 84 6.55 -10.91 7.75
CA PHE A 84 7.50 -11.73 6.99
C PHE A 84 6.86 -12.92 6.27
N ALA A 85 5.54 -12.90 6.09
CA ALA A 85 4.82 -13.92 5.35
C ALA A 85 5.17 -13.93 3.85
N SER A 86 4.67 -14.91 3.12
CA SER A 86 4.70 -14.88 1.66
C SER A 86 3.89 -13.69 1.12
N ILE A 87 4.33 -13.10 0.02
CA ILE A 87 3.57 -12.03 -0.66
C ILE A 87 2.18 -12.54 -1.07
N ASP A 88 2.06 -13.83 -1.38
CA ASP A 88 0.80 -14.44 -1.76
C ASP A 88 -0.20 -14.51 -0.59
N ASP A 89 0.29 -14.60 0.66
CA ASP A 89 -0.54 -14.67 1.86
C ASP A 89 -1.30 -13.36 2.15
N TYR A 90 -0.90 -12.26 1.53
CA TYR A 90 -1.57 -10.97 1.69
C TYR A 90 -2.79 -10.79 0.75
N ALA A 91 -3.00 -11.71 -0.19
CA ALA A 91 -4.11 -11.61 -1.14
C ALA A 91 -5.49 -11.55 -0.45
N PRO A 92 -5.81 -12.35 0.59
CA PRO A 92 -7.09 -12.25 1.30
C PRO A 92 -7.29 -10.91 2.01
N THR A 93 -6.22 -10.33 2.58
CA THR A 93 -6.27 -9.03 3.27
C THR A 93 -6.62 -7.91 2.28
N ILE A 94 -5.99 -7.92 1.11
CA ILE A 94 -6.28 -6.95 0.04
C ILE A 94 -7.71 -7.15 -0.46
N ASP A 95 -8.14 -8.39 -0.64
CA ASP A 95 -9.49 -8.72 -1.10
C ASP A 95 -10.56 -8.18 -0.17
N ALA A 96 -10.42 -8.43 1.12
CA ALA A 96 -11.35 -7.94 2.16
C ALA A 96 -11.43 -6.40 2.17
N ALA A 97 -10.30 -5.71 1.99
CA ALA A 97 -10.28 -4.25 1.95
C ALA A 97 -10.94 -3.68 0.70
N VAL A 98 -10.73 -4.30 -0.47
CA VAL A 98 -11.40 -3.93 -1.72
C VAL A 98 -12.90 -4.12 -1.59
N GLN A 99 -13.34 -5.27 -1.07
CA GLN A 99 -14.77 -5.52 -0.83
C GLN A 99 -15.37 -4.50 0.12
N ARG A 100 -14.71 -4.24 1.25
CA ARG A 100 -15.18 -3.25 2.24
C ARG A 100 -15.28 -1.85 1.64
N ALA A 101 -14.27 -1.39 0.90
CA ALA A 101 -14.30 -0.08 0.26
C ALA A 101 -15.44 0.01 -0.76
N THR A 102 -15.66 -1.06 -1.54
CA THR A 102 -16.77 -1.15 -2.50
C THR A 102 -18.13 -1.11 -1.81
N GLN A 103 -18.29 -1.85 -0.70
CA GLN A 103 -19.54 -1.85 0.08
C GLN A 103 -19.86 -0.46 0.65
N LEU A 104 -18.84 0.26 1.13
CA LEU A 104 -19.01 1.61 1.69
C LEU A 104 -19.33 2.66 0.63
N THR A 105 -18.71 2.58 -0.55
CA THR A 105 -18.83 3.64 -1.57
C THR A 105 -19.76 3.28 -2.74
N GLY A 106 -20.19 2.02 -2.83
CA GLY A 106 -20.96 1.51 -3.98
C GLY A 106 -20.16 1.41 -5.29
N ARG A 107 -18.84 1.62 -5.25
CA ARG A 107 -17.96 1.69 -6.44
C ARG A 107 -16.63 0.96 -6.21
N PRO A 108 -15.99 0.43 -7.28
CA PRO A 108 -14.63 -0.11 -7.20
C PRO A 108 -13.63 0.94 -6.69
N PRO A 109 -12.81 0.63 -5.66
CA PRO A 109 -11.80 1.55 -5.14
C PRO A 109 -10.56 1.62 -6.03
N VAL A 110 -9.70 2.61 -5.79
CA VAL A 110 -8.33 2.65 -6.30
C VAL A 110 -7.39 2.03 -5.25
N LEU A 111 -6.50 1.13 -5.67
CA LEU A 111 -5.39 0.66 -4.86
C LEU A 111 -4.18 1.56 -5.05
N VAL A 112 -3.59 2.05 -3.96
CA VAL A 112 -2.31 2.74 -3.96
C VAL A 112 -1.30 1.91 -3.18
N CYS A 113 -0.30 1.40 -3.88
CA CYS A 113 0.61 0.38 -3.39
C CYS A 113 2.04 0.91 -3.36
N HIS A 114 2.70 0.85 -2.22
CA HIS A 114 4.10 1.24 -2.08
C HIS A 114 5.01 0.03 -2.06
N SER A 115 6.11 0.08 -2.82
CA SER A 115 7.19 -0.93 -2.81
C SER A 115 6.64 -2.36 -2.96
N MET A 116 6.91 -3.28 -2.02
CA MET A 116 6.39 -4.66 -2.00
C MET A 116 4.86 -4.72 -2.11
N GLY A 117 4.13 -3.70 -1.64
CA GLY A 117 2.67 -3.65 -1.75
C GLY A 117 2.15 -3.79 -3.18
N GLY A 118 2.90 -3.31 -4.18
CA GLY A 118 2.54 -3.51 -5.59
C GLY A 118 2.72 -4.96 -6.07
N LEU A 119 3.64 -5.72 -5.45
CA LEU A 119 3.76 -7.15 -5.71
C LEU A 119 2.62 -7.92 -5.03
N ALA A 120 2.22 -7.52 -3.82
CA ALA A 120 1.07 -8.07 -3.12
C ALA A 120 -0.24 -7.86 -3.92
N ALA A 121 -0.44 -6.66 -4.50
CA ALA A 121 -1.57 -6.40 -5.39
C ALA A 121 -1.54 -7.30 -6.65
N ARG A 122 -0.37 -7.55 -7.24
CA ARG A 122 -0.23 -8.52 -8.34
C ARG A 122 -0.53 -9.96 -7.92
N ALA A 123 -0.11 -10.36 -6.72
CA ALA A 123 -0.42 -11.67 -6.16
C ALA A 123 -1.93 -11.82 -5.95
N TRP A 124 -2.59 -10.80 -5.41
CA TRP A 124 -4.05 -10.74 -5.28
C TRP A 124 -4.76 -10.89 -6.65
N LEU A 125 -4.34 -10.16 -7.68
CA LEU A 125 -4.90 -10.29 -9.04
C LEU A 125 -4.71 -11.70 -9.60
N ARG A 126 -3.53 -12.31 -9.38
CA ARG A 126 -3.22 -13.67 -9.83
C ARG A 126 -4.09 -14.71 -9.14
N ALA A 127 -4.27 -14.59 -7.83
CA ALA A 127 -5.08 -15.51 -7.05
C ALA A 127 -6.53 -15.56 -7.56
N GLY A 128 -7.12 -14.44 -7.94
CA GLY A 128 -8.47 -14.38 -8.51
C GLY A 128 -8.64 -15.06 -9.88
N ARG A 129 -7.55 -15.33 -10.61
CA ARG A 129 -7.63 -16.10 -11.87
C ARG A 129 -7.89 -17.58 -11.67
N HIS A 130 -7.62 -18.07 -10.47
CA HIS A 130 -7.76 -19.49 -10.10
C HIS A 130 -8.91 -19.73 -9.13
N ASP A 131 -9.61 -18.68 -8.73
CA ASP A 131 -10.73 -18.75 -7.80
C ASP A 131 -12.04 -18.85 -8.60
N ALA A 132 -12.56 -20.07 -8.68
CA ALA A 132 -13.82 -20.35 -9.37
C ALA A 132 -15.05 -19.70 -8.68
N THR A 133 -14.88 -19.16 -7.48
CA THR A 133 -15.94 -18.48 -6.71
C THR A 133 -16.00 -16.98 -7.02
N ASP A 134 -14.97 -16.40 -7.65
CA ASP A 134 -14.98 -15.02 -8.08
C ASP A 134 -15.92 -14.82 -9.29
N ALA A 135 -17.04 -14.17 -9.07
CA ALA A 135 -18.07 -13.89 -10.09
C ALA A 135 -17.57 -12.96 -11.22
N ALA A 136 -16.46 -12.23 -11.00
CA ALA A 136 -15.81 -11.37 -11.98
C ALA A 136 -14.29 -11.32 -11.73
N PRO A 137 -13.47 -11.09 -12.78
CA PRO A 137 -12.03 -10.91 -12.61
C PRO A 137 -11.71 -9.83 -11.57
N ARG A 138 -10.74 -10.07 -10.70
CA ARG A 138 -10.38 -9.11 -9.63
C ARG A 138 -9.95 -7.74 -10.14
N ILE A 139 -9.46 -7.67 -11.38
CA ILE A 139 -9.11 -6.37 -12.00
C ILE A 139 -10.34 -5.48 -12.18
N ASP A 140 -11.51 -6.05 -12.40
CA ASP A 140 -12.76 -5.31 -12.57
C ASP A 140 -13.34 -4.83 -11.23
N ARG A 141 -12.79 -5.35 -10.12
CA ARG A 141 -13.19 -4.98 -8.76
C ARG A 141 -12.43 -3.76 -8.22
N VAL A 142 -11.55 -3.16 -9.03
CA VAL A 142 -10.84 -1.92 -8.71
C VAL A 142 -10.92 -0.94 -9.87
N ALA A 143 -11.05 0.35 -9.57
CA ALA A 143 -11.03 1.42 -10.55
C ALA A 143 -9.62 1.65 -11.15
N GLY A 144 -8.59 1.19 -10.44
CA GLY A 144 -7.21 1.25 -10.90
C GLY A 144 -6.22 0.84 -9.81
N ILE A 145 -4.97 0.61 -10.22
CA ILE A 145 -3.86 0.28 -9.32
C ILE A 145 -2.71 1.23 -9.61
N VAL A 146 -2.31 2.00 -8.58
CA VAL A 146 -1.15 2.89 -8.63
C VAL A 146 -0.02 2.26 -7.82
N THR A 147 1.16 2.11 -8.41
CA THR A 147 2.33 1.57 -7.72
C THR A 147 3.42 2.62 -7.58
N LEU A 148 3.96 2.74 -6.38
CA LEU A 148 4.99 3.71 -6.01
C LEU A 148 6.26 2.95 -5.64
N GLY A 149 7.29 3.00 -6.48
CA GLY A 149 8.56 2.34 -6.23
C GLY A 149 8.51 0.81 -6.11
N SER A 150 7.53 0.15 -6.73
CA SER A 150 7.38 -1.30 -6.66
C SER A 150 8.40 -2.03 -7.54
N PRO A 151 9.13 -3.02 -6.99
CA PRO A 151 10.16 -3.73 -7.72
C PRO A 151 9.56 -4.84 -8.62
N HIS A 152 8.82 -4.48 -9.65
CA HIS A 152 8.10 -5.42 -10.54
C HIS A 152 8.99 -6.42 -11.30
N ARG A 153 10.29 -6.15 -11.37
CA ARG A 153 11.31 -7.02 -11.98
C ARG A 153 12.29 -7.57 -10.96
N GLY A 154 11.93 -7.49 -9.68
CA GLY A 154 12.80 -7.82 -8.56
C GLY A 154 13.74 -6.67 -8.17
N THR A 155 14.49 -6.89 -7.10
CA THR A 155 15.50 -5.94 -6.60
C THR A 155 16.70 -6.70 -6.04
N TRP A 156 17.91 -6.19 -6.31
CA TRP A 156 19.13 -6.79 -5.76
C TRP A 156 19.19 -6.69 -4.23
N LEU A 157 18.56 -5.68 -3.63
CA LEU A 157 18.47 -5.51 -2.17
C LEU A 157 17.79 -6.71 -1.49
N ALA A 158 16.87 -7.36 -2.17
CA ALA A 158 16.19 -8.55 -1.67
C ALA A 158 17.14 -9.76 -1.47
N ARG A 159 18.34 -9.74 -2.07
CA ARG A 159 19.37 -10.77 -1.85
C ARG A 159 19.88 -10.78 -0.40
N LEU A 160 19.74 -9.66 0.31
CA LEU A 160 20.12 -9.53 1.71
C LEU A 160 19.03 -10.05 2.67
N SER A 161 17.84 -10.36 2.17
CA SER A 161 16.72 -10.85 2.98
C SER A 161 16.60 -12.37 2.91
N GLY A 162 16.51 -13.01 4.08
CA GLY A 162 16.19 -14.43 4.23
C GLY A 162 14.71 -14.75 4.38
N THR A 163 13.85 -13.74 4.46
CA THR A 163 12.40 -13.91 4.68
C THR A 163 11.68 -14.42 3.44
N PRO A 164 10.49 -15.07 3.56
CA PRO A 164 9.69 -15.53 2.41
C PRO A 164 9.39 -14.41 1.41
N ASN A 165 8.83 -13.29 1.87
CA ASN A 165 8.54 -12.14 1.02
C ASN A 165 9.81 -11.49 0.43
N GLY A 166 10.91 -11.47 1.19
CA GLY A 166 12.20 -10.99 0.68
C GLY A 166 12.71 -11.84 -0.48
N ARG A 167 12.60 -13.18 -0.38
CA ARG A 167 12.98 -14.10 -1.49
C ARG A 167 12.12 -13.89 -2.74
N GLN A 168 10.84 -13.58 -2.59
CA GLN A 168 9.93 -13.32 -3.71
C GLN A 168 10.17 -11.97 -4.42
N MET A 169 10.98 -11.09 -3.82
CA MET A 169 11.39 -9.82 -4.42
C MET A 169 12.73 -9.89 -5.18
N ARG A 170 13.36 -11.07 -5.32
CA ARG A 170 14.63 -11.29 -6.05
C ARG A 170 14.46 -11.27 -7.55
#